data_0b40c16ecb26eef3231018bbd409c9ef
#
_entry.id   0b40c16ecb26eef3231018bbd409c9ef
#
_cell.length_a   1.000
_cell.length_b   1.000
_cell.length_c   1.000
_cell.angle_alpha   90.00
_cell.angle_beta   90.00
_cell.angle_gamma   90.00
#
_symmetry.space_group_name_H-M   'P 1'
#
loop_
_entity.id
_entity.type
_entity.pdbx_description
1 polymer ?
#
loop_
_entity_poly.entity_id
_entity_poly.type
_entity_poly.pdbx_seq_one_letter_code
_entity_poly.pdbx_strand_id
1 'polypeptide(L)'
;MRSLLNKIVLLLIVLLLTLSCIAGASAEDTDTPAKDLTNYLSIRQDEGHKDAYGRLKTDNLYDFVRYAAYETISLSWEKATERPAYLCIQWYTLPYHVELRQLDQNGTMLSEEPVGQTYDTVVSLSPETASVTIAPQRTGMSITRIALYSEGTLPPPFFPWKDTPHGMDYLVVATHPDDDTLFMGGIVPTYGAEQGYVGTIAYVTKPARLRVQEALLGAWEMGTVYYPLFLEFEDVFPIGLENHFLPEVVTLAFVRMLREYRPLVVVSHDLNGEYGHPQHKIVSASIVDACRLAADPTYDRSSYEQFGTWEVKKCYLHLYPENQFEMDMNKPLAAFGGRTALEVARDAFQKHRSQTGGAHYVHDETGLYPVNRLGMAYGTVDAGSDLFDNIDPTLFASYIPPESTPEPAPEQTQEPTSVPTQKPAVVPTAEPAPDPTPVPTQSSETKTGAKDILLPILYALIGAAIASVCFLLFRRRKRS
;
A
#
# COMPACT_ATOMS: atom_id res chain seq x y z
N MET A 1 -25.19 58.10 22.23
CA MET A 1 -25.93 56.81 22.22
C MET A 1 -25.46 55.90 21.05
N ARG A 2 -25.47 56.31 19.76
CA ARG A 2 -25.02 55.42 18.64
C ARG A 2 -23.58 54.90 18.74
N SER A 3 -22.63 55.72 19.24
CA SER A 3 -21.21 55.31 19.38
C SER A 3 -21.01 54.24 20.46
N LEU A 4 -21.81 54.30 21.54
CA LEU A 4 -21.74 53.31 22.61
C LEU A 4 -22.35 51.96 22.18
N LEU A 5 -23.48 52.03 21.44
CA LEU A 5 -24.13 50.86 20.87
C LEU A 5 -23.24 50.10 19.89
N ASN A 6 -22.51 50.81 19.00
CA ASN A 6 -21.57 50.19 18.07
C ASN A 6 -20.39 49.54 18.76
N LYS A 7 -19.89 50.09 19.88
CA LYS A 7 -18.82 49.46 20.67
C LYS A 7 -19.32 48.20 21.41
N ILE A 8 -20.56 48.21 21.91
CA ILE A 8 -21.16 47.03 22.54
C ILE A 8 -21.40 45.93 21.49
N VAL A 9 -21.90 46.25 20.30
CA VAL A 9 -22.09 45.27 19.21
C VAL A 9 -20.75 44.71 18.75
N LEU A 10 -19.69 45.50 18.61
CA LEU A 10 -18.37 45.05 18.26
C LEU A 10 -17.78 44.12 19.33
N LEU A 11 -17.99 44.45 20.62
CA LEU A 11 -17.52 43.59 21.74
C LEU A 11 -18.28 42.27 21.80
N LEU A 12 -19.57 42.26 21.47
CA LEU A 12 -20.37 41.02 21.40
C LEU A 12 -19.96 40.15 20.18
N ILE A 13 -19.63 40.75 19.03
CA ILE A 13 -19.12 40.00 17.89
C ILE A 13 -17.75 39.42 18.18
N VAL A 14 -16.85 40.16 18.81
CA VAL A 14 -15.54 39.64 19.23
C VAL A 14 -15.70 38.53 20.26
N LEU A 15 -16.62 38.68 21.22
CA LEU A 15 -16.92 37.63 22.22
C LEU A 15 -17.53 36.37 21.60
N LEU A 16 -18.41 36.53 20.57
CA LEU A 16 -18.99 35.42 19.81
C LEU A 16 -17.92 34.72 18.93
N LEU A 17 -17.00 35.46 18.31
CA LEU A 17 -15.90 34.90 17.55
C LEU A 17 -14.89 34.17 18.46
N THR A 18 -14.60 34.71 19.65
CA THR A 18 -13.73 34.01 20.61
C THR A 18 -14.40 32.75 21.21
N LEU A 19 -15.72 32.79 21.45
CA LEU A 19 -16.47 31.59 21.86
C LEU A 19 -16.54 30.54 20.72
N SER A 20 -16.63 30.97 19.46
CA SER A 20 -16.58 30.05 18.31
C SER A 20 -15.20 29.44 18.14
N CYS A 21 -14.10 30.17 18.41
CA CYS A 21 -12.75 29.64 18.45
C CYS A 21 -12.51 28.68 19.64
N ILE A 22 -13.19 28.89 20.77
CA ILE A 22 -13.09 27.98 21.94
C ILE A 22 -13.96 26.73 21.75
N ALA A 23 -15.06 26.82 20.99
CA ALA A 23 -15.88 25.66 20.63
C ALA A 23 -15.27 24.80 19.51
N GLY A 24 -14.22 25.29 18.83
CA GLY A 24 -13.39 24.53 17.88
C GLY A 24 -12.12 23.95 18.50
N ALA A 25 -11.89 24.15 19.81
CA ALA A 25 -10.77 23.58 20.52
C ALA A 25 -11.14 22.23 21.11
N SER A 26 -10.48 21.20 20.60
CA SER A 26 -10.32 19.85 21.15
C SER A 26 -11.64 19.14 21.47
N ALA A 27 -12.13 18.32 20.54
CA ALA A 27 -12.37 16.96 20.97
C ALA A 27 -11.07 16.55 21.68
N GLU A 28 -11.01 16.47 22.98
CA GLU A 28 -10.10 15.61 23.71
C GLU A 28 -10.31 14.26 23.02
N ASP A 29 -9.33 13.86 22.25
CA ASP A 29 -9.14 12.49 21.78
C ASP A 29 -8.96 11.72 23.10
N THR A 30 -10.08 11.37 23.72
CA THR A 30 -10.08 10.47 24.85
C THR A 30 -9.65 9.15 24.22
N ASP A 31 -8.37 8.84 24.33
CA ASP A 31 -7.73 7.60 23.92
C ASP A 31 -8.31 6.41 24.73
N THR A 32 -9.63 6.30 24.64
CA THR A 32 -10.39 5.25 25.32
C THR A 32 -10.27 4.00 24.47
N PRO A 33 -9.64 2.94 24.95
CA PRO A 33 -9.52 1.71 24.19
C PRO A 33 -10.88 1.15 23.80
N ALA A 34 -11.03 0.71 22.56
CA ALA A 34 -12.21 0.00 22.10
C ALA A 34 -12.35 -1.33 22.85
N LYS A 35 -13.55 -1.65 23.31
CA LYS A 35 -13.82 -2.91 24.02
C LYS A 35 -14.04 -4.04 23.05
N ASP A 36 -13.45 -5.19 23.32
CA ASP A 36 -13.65 -6.41 22.54
C ASP A 36 -15.06 -6.98 22.79
N LEU A 37 -15.88 -6.99 21.75
CA LEU A 37 -17.22 -7.53 21.72
C LEU A 37 -17.31 -8.85 20.93
N THR A 38 -16.19 -9.44 20.54
CA THR A 38 -16.11 -10.64 19.68
C THR A 38 -16.88 -11.83 20.25
N ASN A 39 -17.00 -11.94 21.57
CA ASN A 39 -17.79 -12.99 22.23
C ASN A 39 -19.29 -12.93 21.92
N TYR A 40 -19.82 -11.73 21.58
CA TYR A 40 -21.22 -11.53 21.20
C TYR A 40 -21.47 -11.83 19.71
N LEU A 41 -20.40 -11.96 18.90
CA LEU A 41 -20.50 -12.20 17.47
C LEU A 41 -21.07 -13.60 17.20
N SER A 42 -22.16 -13.64 16.44
CA SER A 42 -22.73 -14.86 15.84
C SER A 42 -22.33 -14.90 14.37
N ILE A 43 -21.78 -16.02 13.93
CA ILE A 43 -21.39 -16.27 12.55
C ILE A 43 -22.29 -17.38 12.00
N ARG A 44 -22.96 -17.15 10.88
CA ARG A 44 -23.81 -18.12 10.22
C ARG A 44 -23.39 -18.24 8.75
N GLN A 45 -23.45 -19.44 8.23
CA GLN A 45 -23.28 -19.75 6.82
C GLN A 45 -24.55 -20.44 6.32
N ASP A 46 -24.94 -20.21 5.08
CA ASP A 46 -26.17 -20.75 4.51
C ASP A 46 -26.13 -22.28 4.39
N GLU A 47 -24.93 -22.89 4.33
CA GLU A 47 -24.75 -24.36 4.29
C GLU A 47 -23.64 -24.82 5.26
N GLY A 48 -23.98 -25.15 6.48
CA GLY A 48 -23.52 -26.39 7.14
C GLY A 48 -22.19 -26.46 7.90
N HIS A 49 -21.34 -25.44 8.11
CA HIS A 49 -20.09 -25.58 8.86
C HIS A 49 -20.12 -24.96 10.26
N LYS A 50 -20.91 -25.53 11.17
CA LYS A 50 -21.07 -25.01 12.55
C LYS A 50 -19.78 -25.01 13.40
N ASP A 51 -18.82 -25.90 13.13
CA ASP A 51 -17.62 -26.07 13.95
C ASP A 51 -16.47 -25.10 13.60
N ALA A 52 -16.55 -24.42 12.46
CA ALA A 52 -15.52 -23.48 12.01
C ALA A 52 -15.54 -22.12 12.75
N TYR A 53 -16.68 -21.74 13.35
CA TYR A 53 -16.90 -20.39 13.87
C TYR A 53 -16.07 -20.05 15.10
N GLY A 54 -15.75 -21.04 15.94
CA GLY A 54 -14.86 -20.85 17.08
C GLY A 54 -13.44 -20.47 16.66
N ARG A 55 -12.96 -21.00 15.53
CA ARG A 55 -11.63 -20.72 14.98
C ARG A 55 -11.50 -19.26 14.55
N LEU A 56 -12.53 -18.69 13.93
CA LEU A 56 -12.53 -17.32 13.43
C LEU A 56 -12.50 -16.26 14.54
N LYS A 57 -12.64 -16.64 15.80
CA LYS A 57 -12.61 -15.74 16.96
C LYS A 57 -11.29 -15.81 17.75
N THR A 58 -10.30 -16.55 17.25
CA THR A 58 -8.99 -16.72 17.90
C THR A 58 -7.91 -15.88 17.22
N ASP A 59 -6.81 -15.65 17.94
CA ASP A 59 -5.64 -14.95 17.43
C ASP A 59 -4.65 -15.87 16.69
N ASN A 60 -5.06 -17.08 16.36
CA ASN A 60 -4.21 -18.04 15.67
C ASN A 60 -4.11 -17.76 14.17
N LEU A 61 -3.03 -17.14 13.74
CA LEU A 61 -2.79 -16.77 12.33
C LEU A 61 -2.49 -17.94 11.40
N TYR A 62 -2.27 -19.14 11.94
CA TYR A 62 -2.03 -20.36 11.16
C TYR A 62 -3.32 -21.12 10.85
N ASP A 63 -4.41 -20.76 11.52
CA ASP A 63 -5.73 -21.35 11.30
C ASP A 63 -6.59 -20.43 10.44
N PHE A 64 -7.36 -21.00 9.53
CA PHE A 64 -8.27 -20.24 8.69
C PHE A 64 -9.45 -21.08 8.24
N VAL A 65 -10.52 -20.40 7.85
CA VAL A 65 -11.69 -21.02 7.23
C VAL A 65 -11.76 -20.55 5.77
N ARG A 66 -11.89 -21.53 4.87
CA ARG A 66 -12.04 -21.26 3.44
C ARG A 66 -13.51 -21.34 3.05
N TYR A 67 -13.92 -20.36 2.27
CA TYR A 67 -15.25 -20.26 1.67
C TYR A 67 -15.10 -20.30 0.15
N ALA A 68 -15.95 -21.06 -0.53
CA ALA A 68 -15.97 -21.09 -1.98
C ALA A 68 -16.59 -19.80 -2.56
N ALA A 69 -16.49 -19.63 -3.87
CA ALA A 69 -17.20 -18.55 -4.55
C ALA A 69 -18.70 -18.65 -4.27
N TYR A 70 -19.35 -17.50 -4.01
CA TYR A 70 -20.77 -17.36 -3.68
C TYR A 70 -21.21 -17.92 -2.32
N GLU A 71 -20.32 -18.49 -1.52
CA GLU A 71 -20.63 -18.88 -0.14
C GLU A 71 -20.63 -17.66 0.78
N THR A 72 -21.81 -17.14 1.04
CA THR A 72 -22.00 -15.97 1.91
C THR A 72 -21.97 -16.35 3.38
N ILE A 73 -21.35 -15.52 4.20
CA ILE A 73 -21.44 -15.61 5.67
C ILE A 73 -22.20 -14.40 6.20
N SER A 74 -23.02 -14.63 7.23
CA SER A 74 -23.79 -13.60 7.94
C SER A 74 -23.28 -13.48 9.35
N LEU A 75 -23.04 -12.26 9.79
CA LEU A 75 -22.55 -11.85 11.09
C LEU A 75 -23.63 -11.07 11.81
N SER A 76 -23.92 -11.38 13.10
CA SER A 76 -24.88 -10.64 13.92
C SER A 76 -24.44 -10.63 15.39
N TRP A 77 -25.00 -9.71 16.20
CA TRP A 77 -24.59 -9.49 17.59
C TRP A 77 -25.74 -9.04 18.51
N GLU A 78 -26.91 -9.65 18.35
CA GLU A 78 -28.16 -9.27 19.06
C GLU A 78 -28.05 -9.16 20.59
N LYS A 79 -27.04 -9.80 21.19
CA LYS A 79 -26.84 -9.85 22.66
C LYS A 79 -25.72 -8.94 23.14
N ALA A 80 -25.14 -8.13 22.28
CA ALA A 80 -24.05 -7.23 22.68
C ALA A 80 -24.55 -6.22 23.72
N THR A 81 -23.79 -6.04 24.78
CA THR A 81 -24.11 -5.13 25.87
C THR A 81 -23.80 -3.68 25.55
N GLU A 82 -22.96 -3.46 24.56
CA GLU A 82 -22.59 -2.16 24.00
C GLU A 82 -22.77 -2.19 22.50
N ARG A 83 -22.94 -1.02 21.89
CA ARG A 83 -23.06 -0.91 20.44
C ARG A 83 -21.71 -1.21 19.77
N PRO A 84 -21.64 -2.17 18.86
CA PRO A 84 -20.45 -2.33 18.02
C PRO A 84 -20.27 -1.13 17.11
N ALA A 85 -19.01 -0.70 16.94
CA ALA A 85 -18.61 0.37 16.06
C ALA A 85 -17.70 -0.13 14.93
N TYR A 86 -16.95 -1.21 15.18
CA TYR A 86 -16.00 -1.75 14.23
C TYR A 86 -16.14 -3.25 14.08
N LEU A 87 -16.16 -3.71 12.82
CA LEU A 87 -15.96 -5.10 12.45
C LEU A 87 -14.57 -5.22 11.82
N CYS A 88 -13.72 -6.06 12.41
CA CYS A 88 -12.35 -6.27 11.99
C CYS A 88 -12.20 -7.67 11.41
N ILE A 89 -11.63 -7.79 10.22
CA ILE A 89 -11.45 -9.05 9.50
C ILE A 89 -9.98 -9.22 9.16
N GLN A 90 -9.41 -10.37 9.53
CA GLN A 90 -8.08 -10.78 9.08
C GLN A 90 -8.22 -11.87 8.02
N TRP A 91 -7.68 -11.59 6.84
CA TRP A 91 -7.69 -12.52 5.73
C TRP A 91 -6.44 -13.40 5.76
N TYR A 92 -6.58 -14.68 5.42
CA TYR A 92 -5.43 -15.57 5.24
C TYR A 92 -4.71 -15.31 3.92
N THR A 93 -5.50 -14.98 2.88
CA THR A 93 -5.04 -14.51 1.56
C THR A 93 -5.72 -13.20 1.24
N LEU A 94 -5.13 -12.36 0.41
CA LEU A 94 -5.78 -11.13 -0.06
C LEU A 94 -7.18 -11.45 -0.61
N PRO A 95 -8.22 -10.70 -0.20
CA PRO A 95 -9.56 -10.89 -0.71
C PRO A 95 -9.69 -10.30 -2.13
N TYR A 96 -10.27 -11.07 -3.04
CA TYR A 96 -10.58 -10.61 -4.39
C TYR A 96 -12.07 -10.77 -4.67
N HIS A 97 -12.73 -9.73 -5.17
CA HIS A 97 -14.16 -9.76 -5.49
C HIS A 97 -15.04 -10.20 -4.31
N VAL A 98 -14.76 -9.65 -3.15
CA VAL A 98 -15.56 -9.85 -1.94
C VAL A 98 -16.35 -8.57 -1.67
N GLU A 99 -17.65 -8.70 -1.43
CA GLU A 99 -18.55 -7.61 -1.03
C GLU A 99 -18.95 -7.75 0.42
N LEU A 100 -19.03 -6.60 1.09
CA LEU A 100 -19.51 -6.48 2.45
C LEU A 100 -20.77 -5.63 2.46
N ARG A 101 -21.84 -6.13 3.07
CA ARG A 101 -23.15 -5.47 3.17
C ARG A 101 -23.51 -5.26 4.62
N GLN A 102 -23.86 -4.04 5.00
CA GLN A 102 -24.45 -3.73 6.30
C GLN A 102 -25.97 -3.71 6.19
N LEU A 103 -26.65 -4.36 7.12
CA LEU A 103 -28.10 -4.49 7.14
C LEU A 103 -28.67 -4.00 8.47
N ASP A 104 -29.85 -3.36 8.42
CA ASP A 104 -30.59 -2.97 9.61
C ASP A 104 -31.31 -4.17 10.28
N GLN A 105 -32.04 -3.92 11.36
CA GLN A 105 -32.83 -4.95 12.07
C GLN A 105 -33.96 -5.59 11.24
N ASN A 106 -34.40 -4.93 10.16
CA ASN A 106 -35.45 -5.41 9.26
C ASN A 106 -34.85 -6.15 8.04
N GLY A 107 -33.51 -6.23 7.94
CA GLY A 107 -32.81 -6.77 6.80
C GLY A 107 -32.69 -5.80 5.63
N THR A 108 -32.98 -4.51 5.83
CA THR A 108 -32.80 -3.48 4.80
C THR A 108 -31.30 -3.17 4.67
N MET A 109 -30.80 -3.12 3.43
CA MET A 109 -29.41 -2.80 3.14
C MET A 109 -29.12 -1.33 3.41
N LEU A 110 -28.14 -1.06 4.30
CA LEU A 110 -27.66 0.27 4.66
C LEU A 110 -26.48 0.69 3.78
N SER A 111 -25.55 -0.24 3.54
CA SER A 111 -24.40 -0.04 2.64
C SER A 111 -24.00 -1.36 1.98
N GLU A 112 -23.34 -1.24 0.82
CA GLU A 112 -22.68 -2.33 0.11
C GLU A 112 -21.34 -1.79 -0.43
N GLU A 113 -20.25 -2.41 -0.03
CA GLU A 113 -18.91 -1.95 -0.38
C GLU A 113 -18.02 -3.13 -0.76
N PRO A 114 -17.18 -3.01 -1.81
CA PRO A 114 -16.16 -4.00 -2.09
C PRO A 114 -15.11 -3.98 -0.97
N VAL A 115 -14.67 -5.16 -0.55
CA VAL A 115 -13.51 -5.29 0.35
C VAL A 115 -12.24 -4.98 -0.44
N GLY A 116 -11.42 -4.08 0.08
CA GLY A 116 -10.11 -3.75 -0.50
C GLY A 116 -9.14 -4.93 -0.43
N GLN A 117 -8.09 -4.86 -1.24
CA GLN A 117 -7.02 -5.86 -1.25
C GLN A 117 -6.05 -5.63 -0.08
N THR A 118 -6.56 -5.86 1.13
CA THR A 118 -5.81 -5.71 2.38
C THR A 118 -5.88 -7.02 3.18
N TYR A 119 -4.82 -7.35 3.91
CA TYR A 119 -4.81 -8.53 4.79
C TYR A 119 -5.59 -8.31 6.08
N ASP A 120 -5.75 -7.06 6.50
CA ASP A 120 -6.53 -6.66 7.66
C ASP A 120 -7.50 -5.56 7.24
N THR A 121 -8.79 -5.83 7.35
CA THR A 121 -9.87 -4.89 7.00
C THR A 121 -10.56 -4.42 8.27
N VAL A 122 -10.69 -3.11 8.44
CA VAL A 122 -11.49 -2.49 9.49
C VAL A 122 -12.69 -1.84 8.83
N VAL A 123 -13.89 -2.27 9.24
CA VAL A 123 -15.17 -1.76 8.73
C VAL A 123 -15.85 -0.95 9.83
N SER A 124 -16.10 0.33 9.59
CA SER A 124 -16.92 1.15 10.45
C SER A 124 -18.40 0.75 10.30
N LEU A 125 -19.05 0.47 11.43
CA LEU A 125 -20.45 0.06 11.44
C LEU A 125 -21.36 1.28 11.66
N SER A 126 -22.37 1.43 10.77
CA SER A 126 -23.42 2.42 10.98
C SER A 126 -24.14 2.17 12.31
N PRO A 127 -24.65 3.22 13.01
CA PRO A 127 -25.43 3.06 14.22
C PRO A 127 -26.64 2.12 14.09
N GLU A 128 -27.21 2.03 12.89
CA GLU A 128 -28.39 1.23 12.59
C GLU A 128 -28.02 -0.21 12.18
N THR A 129 -26.74 -0.53 12.03
CA THR A 129 -26.31 -1.87 11.58
C THR A 129 -26.62 -2.92 12.63
N ALA A 130 -27.43 -3.90 12.28
CA ALA A 130 -27.78 -5.05 13.10
C ALA A 130 -27.05 -6.34 12.65
N SER A 131 -26.67 -6.41 11.37
CA SER A 131 -25.92 -7.53 10.82
C SER A 131 -25.07 -7.11 9.63
N VAL A 132 -24.08 -7.96 9.32
CA VAL A 132 -23.18 -7.79 8.15
C VAL A 132 -23.17 -9.10 7.39
N THR A 133 -23.21 -9.03 6.04
CA THR A 133 -22.92 -10.17 5.18
C THR A 133 -21.61 -9.96 4.44
N ILE A 134 -20.83 -11.03 4.30
CA ILE A 134 -19.59 -11.07 3.53
C ILE A 134 -19.81 -12.08 2.39
N ALA A 135 -19.76 -11.60 1.15
CA ALA A 135 -20.13 -12.35 -0.04
C ALA A 135 -19.00 -12.39 -1.08
N PRO A 136 -18.27 -13.51 -1.23
CA PRO A 136 -17.33 -13.68 -2.34
C PRO A 136 -18.07 -13.86 -3.66
N GLN A 137 -17.73 -13.06 -4.69
CA GLN A 137 -18.49 -12.98 -5.94
C GLN A 137 -17.96 -13.91 -7.04
N ARG A 138 -16.66 -14.07 -7.19
CA ARG A 138 -16.05 -14.81 -8.31
C ARG A 138 -15.02 -15.85 -7.85
N THR A 139 -14.31 -15.52 -6.81
CA THR A 139 -13.28 -16.37 -6.20
C THR A 139 -13.66 -16.67 -4.76
N GLY A 140 -13.22 -17.80 -4.22
CA GLY A 140 -13.37 -18.07 -2.79
C GLY A 140 -12.58 -17.08 -1.94
N MET A 141 -12.89 -17.06 -0.66
CA MET A 141 -12.17 -16.26 0.35
C MET A 141 -11.64 -17.16 1.47
N SER A 142 -10.57 -16.70 2.13
CA SER A 142 -10.00 -17.41 3.29
C SER A 142 -9.85 -16.41 4.43
N ILE A 143 -10.51 -16.66 5.55
CA ILE A 143 -10.55 -15.78 6.73
C ILE A 143 -9.83 -16.46 7.89
N THR A 144 -8.90 -15.72 8.51
CA THR A 144 -8.19 -16.15 9.71
C THR A 144 -8.94 -15.75 10.97
N ARG A 145 -9.43 -14.50 11.03
CA ARG A 145 -10.09 -13.96 12.23
C ARG A 145 -11.18 -12.96 11.86
N ILE A 146 -12.23 -12.96 12.68
CA ILE A 146 -13.25 -11.90 12.71
C ILE A 146 -13.38 -11.42 14.14
N ALA A 147 -13.26 -10.12 14.38
CA ALA A 147 -13.41 -9.51 15.67
C ALA A 147 -14.39 -8.32 15.62
N LEU A 148 -15.02 -8.05 16.73
CA LEU A 148 -16.03 -6.99 16.88
C LEU A 148 -15.62 -6.08 18.03
N TYR A 149 -15.64 -4.75 17.80
CA TYR A 149 -15.23 -3.77 18.80
C TYR A 149 -16.25 -2.66 18.96
N SER A 150 -16.30 -2.10 20.20
CA SER A 150 -17.01 -0.86 20.48
C SER A 150 -16.30 0.34 19.86
N GLU A 151 -16.88 1.53 20.03
CA GLU A 151 -16.20 2.79 19.76
C GLU A 151 -14.96 2.96 20.65
N GLY A 152 -13.90 3.59 20.11
CA GLY A 152 -12.62 3.80 20.78
C GLY A 152 -11.42 3.44 19.92
N THR A 153 -10.21 3.53 20.48
CA THR A 153 -8.97 3.16 19.83
C THR A 153 -8.86 1.65 19.69
N LEU A 154 -8.77 1.15 18.46
CA LEU A 154 -8.63 -0.28 18.18
C LEU A 154 -7.27 -0.81 18.65
N PRO A 155 -7.24 -2.03 19.20
CA PRO A 155 -5.97 -2.64 19.58
C PRO A 155 -5.22 -3.15 18.35
N PRO A 156 -3.87 -3.21 18.40
CA PRO A 156 -3.10 -3.93 17.39
C PRO A 156 -3.62 -5.36 17.17
N PRO A 157 -3.63 -5.90 15.96
CA PRO A 157 -3.05 -5.33 14.74
C PRO A 157 -4.01 -4.48 13.90
N PHE A 158 -5.16 -4.11 14.42
CA PHE A 158 -6.15 -3.33 13.69
C PHE A 158 -5.85 -1.84 13.76
N PHE A 159 -5.34 -1.31 12.67
CA PHE A 159 -4.99 0.10 12.55
C PHE A 159 -5.94 0.81 11.57
N PRO A 160 -6.19 2.12 11.74
CA PRO A 160 -6.98 2.91 10.81
C PRO A 160 -6.16 3.28 9.56
N TRP A 161 -5.77 2.28 8.78
CA TRP A 161 -5.05 2.49 7.55
C TRP A 161 -5.82 3.38 6.58
N LYS A 162 -5.11 4.29 5.95
CA LYS A 162 -5.59 4.97 4.75
C LYS A 162 -5.31 4.11 3.52
N ASP A 163 -6.14 4.23 2.49
CA ASP A 163 -5.90 3.56 1.22
C ASP A 163 -4.55 3.99 0.63
N THR A 164 -3.89 3.06 -0.05
CA THR A 164 -2.63 3.33 -0.74
C THR A 164 -2.87 4.41 -1.82
N PRO A 165 -2.18 5.55 -1.78
CA PRO A 165 -2.47 6.67 -2.67
C PRO A 165 -1.96 6.41 -4.09
N HIS A 166 -2.74 6.83 -5.09
CA HIS A 166 -2.30 6.96 -6.48
C HIS A 166 -1.64 8.33 -6.67
N GLY A 167 -0.36 8.40 -6.52
CA GLY A 167 0.46 9.61 -6.43
C GLY A 167 1.14 9.64 -5.08
N MET A 168 2.45 9.46 -5.08
CA MET A 168 3.27 9.39 -3.86
C MET A 168 4.50 10.26 -4.01
N ASP A 169 4.95 10.84 -2.90
CA ASP A 169 6.23 11.52 -2.85
C ASP A 169 7.37 10.50 -2.82
N TYR A 170 7.18 9.39 -2.07
CA TYR A 170 8.16 8.30 -2.00
C TYR A 170 7.50 6.91 -1.93
N LEU A 171 8.27 5.90 -2.35
CA LEU A 171 7.96 4.49 -2.20
C LEU A 171 9.22 3.73 -1.74
N VAL A 172 9.14 3.05 -0.60
CA VAL A 172 10.18 2.12 -0.15
C VAL A 172 9.87 0.74 -0.72
N VAL A 173 10.81 0.12 -1.43
CA VAL A 173 10.66 -1.22 -2.02
C VAL A 173 11.55 -2.20 -1.26
N ALA A 174 10.95 -2.95 -0.35
CA ALA A 174 11.57 -3.98 0.47
C ALA A 174 11.31 -5.37 -0.13
N THR A 175 12.32 -6.21 -0.19
CA THR A 175 12.17 -7.57 -0.72
C THR A 175 11.33 -8.42 0.23
N HIS A 176 11.72 -8.48 1.50
CA HIS A 176 11.01 -9.25 2.53
C HIS A 176 10.45 -8.32 3.60
N PRO A 177 9.42 -8.74 4.34
CA PRO A 177 9.01 -8.07 5.57
C PRO A 177 10.16 -8.08 6.59
N ASP A 178 10.62 -6.92 6.99
CA ASP A 178 11.75 -6.56 7.86
C ASP A 178 12.87 -5.76 7.15
N ASP A 179 13.09 -5.96 5.87
CA ASP A 179 14.14 -5.25 5.10
C ASP A 179 13.94 -3.73 5.12
N ASP A 180 12.69 -3.27 5.13
CA ASP A 180 12.31 -1.86 5.26
C ASP A 180 12.88 -1.23 6.53
N THR A 181 12.91 -1.97 7.64
CA THR A 181 13.50 -1.52 8.90
C THR A 181 15.00 -1.71 8.95
N LEU A 182 15.51 -2.85 8.41
CA LEU A 182 16.93 -3.23 8.49
C LEU A 182 17.84 -2.36 7.62
N PHE A 183 17.35 -1.91 6.45
CA PHE A 183 18.21 -1.27 5.44
C PHE A 183 17.74 0.13 5.04
N MET A 184 16.46 0.46 5.27
CA MET A 184 15.84 1.72 4.84
C MET A 184 15.00 2.38 5.96
N GLY A 185 15.21 1.95 7.21
CA GLY A 185 14.35 2.28 8.35
C GLY A 185 14.32 3.76 8.75
N GLY A 186 15.16 4.62 8.16
CA GLY A 186 15.11 6.06 8.35
C GLY A 186 14.12 6.79 7.45
N ILE A 187 13.71 6.20 6.33
CA ILE A 187 12.93 6.90 5.30
C ILE A 187 11.54 7.27 5.81
N VAL A 188 10.76 6.31 6.25
CA VAL A 188 9.39 6.53 6.69
C VAL A 188 9.31 7.45 7.91
N PRO A 189 10.09 7.24 9.00
CA PRO A 189 10.04 8.13 10.15
C PRO A 189 10.43 9.57 9.83
N THR A 190 11.48 9.76 9.02
CA THR A 190 12.02 11.09 8.74
C THR A 190 11.17 11.86 7.73
N TYR A 191 10.86 11.24 6.60
CA TYR A 191 10.17 11.93 5.51
C TYR A 191 8.65 11.81 5.60
N GLY A 192 8.15 10.61 5.91
CA GLY A 192 6.70 10.39 6.04
C GLY A 192 6.14 11.02 7.30
N ALA A 193 6.49 10.51 8.46
CA ALA A 193 5.87 10.90 9.72
C ALA A 193 6.29 12.30 10.20
N GLU A 194 7.60 12.63 10.15
CA GLU A 194 8.09 13.92 10.66
C GLU A 194 7.86 15.07 9.68
N GLN A 195 8.09 14.85 8.37
CA GLN A 195 8.03 15.92 7.38
C GLN A 195 6.70 15.93 6.60
N GLY A 196 5.87 14.90 6.73
CA GLY A 196 4.52 14.85 6.13
C GLY A 196 4.47 14.48 4.65
N TYR A 197 5.56 13.98 4.07
CA TYR A 197 5.54 13.46 2.71
C TYR A 197 4.66 12.21 2.59
N VAL A 198 3.94 12.10 1.48
CA VAL A 198 3.01 11.01 1.20
C VAL A 198 3.76 9.81 0.62
N GLY A 199 3.72 8.68 1.30
CA GLY A 199 4.37 7.48 0.80
C GLY A 199 4.06 6.23 1.63
N THR A 200 4.51 5.07 1.14
CA THR A 200 4.33 3.80 1.81
C THR A 200 5.46 2.82 1.46
N ILE A 201 5.29 1.56 1.84
CA ILE A 201 6.23 0.46 1.63
C ILE A 201 5.61 -0.54 0.68
N ALA A 202 6.39 -1.09 -0.25
CA ALA A 202 6.04 -2.23 -1.08
C ALA A 202 6.89 -3.44 -0.69
N TYR A 203 6.26 -4.49 -0.22
CA TYR A 203 6.88 -5.79 0.05
C TYR A 203 6.77 -6.67 -1.19
N VAL A 204 7.91 -7.12 -1.70
CA VAL A 204 7.98 -7.84 -2.99
C VAL A 204 7.58 -9.29 -2.82
N THR A 205 8.07 -9.95 -1.78
CA THR A 205 7.76 -11.37 -1.57
C THR A 205 6.47 -11.56 -0.77
N LYS A 206 5.82 -12.70 -1.02
CA LYS A 206 4.64 -13.17 -0.27
C LYS A 206 5.09 -13.89 1.00
N PRO A 207 4.97 -13.25 2.16
CA PRO A 207 5.33 -13.89 3.41
C PRO A 207 4.23 -14.82 3.93
N ALA A 208 4.59 -15.68 4.88
CA ALA A 208 3.60 -16.35 5.72
C ALA A 208 2.72 -15.32 6.44
N ARG A 209 1.45 -15.66 6.75
CA ARG A 209 0.49 -14.71 7.35
C ARG A 209 1.01 -14.03 8.63
N LEU A 210 1.82 -14.73 9.42
CA LEU A 210 2.50 -14.14 10.59
C LEU A 210 3.41 -12.99 10.19
N ARG A 211 4.26 -13.17 9.19
CA ARG A 211 5.18 -12.11 8.72
C ARG A 211 4.45 -10.93 8.07
N VAL A 212 3.28 -11.15 7.46
CA VAL A 212 2.41 -10.04 7.02
C VAL A 212 1.99 -9.18 8.21
N GLN A 213 1.53 -9.81 9.30
CA GLN A 213 1.15 -9.07 10.50
C GLN A 213 2.34 -8.34 11.12
N GLU A 214 3.51 -8.99 11.17
CA GLU A 214 4.75 -8.36 11.65
C GLU A 214 5.14 -7.14 10.80
N ALA A 215 5.03 -7.23 9.46
CA ALA A 215 5.26 -6.13 8.54
C ALA A 215 4.32 -4.95 8.79
N LEU A 216 3.02 -5.21 8.93
CA LEU A 216 2.03 -4.17 9.21
C LEU A 216 2.26 -3.51 10.58
N LEU A 217 2.65 -4.28 11.59
CA LEU A 217 3.02 -3.75 12.91
C LEU A 217 4.29 -2.90 12.83
N GLY A 218 5.32 -3.34 12.10
CA GLY A 218 6.57 -2.60 11.88
C GLY A 218 6.35 -1.30 11.11
N ALA A 219 5.61 -1.37 10.00
CA ALA A 219 5.27 -0.21 9.18
C ALA A 219 4.49 0.84 10.00
N TRP A 220 3.52 0.41 10.81
CA TRP A 220 2.79 1.31 11.69
C TRP A 220 3.68 1.96 12.76
N GLU A 221 4.58 1.19 13.38
CA GLU A 221 5.57 1.72 14.34
C GLU A 221 6.47 2.78 13.73
N MET A 222 6.83 2.64 12.43
CA MET A 222 7.58 3.66 11.70
C MET A 222 6.76 4.89 11.32
N GLY A 223 5.44 4.90 11.58
CA GLY A 223 4.55 6.01 11.25
C GLY A 223 3.96 5.95 9.84
N THR A 224 4.01 4.81 9.17
CA THR A 224 3.28 4.60 7.91
C THR A 224 1.78 4.66 8.18
N VAL A 225 1.06 5.56 7.51
CA VAL A 225 -0.40 5.69 7.65
C VAL A 225 -1.16 5.14 6.43
N TYR A 226 -0.48 4.94 5.32
CA TYR A 226 -1.02 4.36 4.10
C TYR A 226 -0.74 2.87 4.04
N TYR A 227 -1.74 2.07 3.67
CA TYR A 227 -1.59 0.62 3.64
C TYR A 227 -0.43 0.19 2.74
N PRO A 228 0.50 -0.68 3.19
CA PRO A 228 1.59 -1.18 2.38
C PRO A 228 1.12 -2.03 1.19
N LEU A 229 1.90 -2.03 0.11
CA LEU A 229 1.68 -2.88 -1.06
C LEU A 229 2.32 -4.26 -0.84
N PHE A 230 1.66 -5.32 -1.31
CA PHE A 230 2.19 -6.68 -1.32
C PHE A 230 2.14 -7.23 -2.75
N LEU A 231 3.31 -7.53 -3.33
CA LEU A 231 3.40 -7.96 -4.73
C LEU A 231 3.27 -9.49 -4.90
N GLU A 232 3.27 -10.24 -3.81
CA GLU A 232 2.96 -11.66 -3.73
C GLU A 232 3.93 -12.60 -4.51
N PHE A 233 5.18 -12.18 -4.80
CA PHE A 233 6.18 -13.10 -5.30
C PHE A 233 6.58 -14.14 -4.24
N GLU A 234 6.98 -15.33 -4.68
CA GLU A 234 7.41 -16.36 -3.75
C GLU A 234 8.71 -15.97 -3.02
N ASP A 235 8.73 -16.17 -1.71
CA ASP A 235 9.94 -16.09 -0.89
C ASP A 235 10.70 -17.40 -1.01
N VAL A 236 11.74 -17.43 -1.85
CA VAL A 236 12.48 -18.65 -2.22
C VAL A 236 13.94 -18.56 -1.80
N PHE A 237 14.37 -19.53 -1.00
CA PHE A 237 15.77 -19.70 -0.64
C PHE A 237 16.16 -21.17 -0.53
N PRO A 238 17.25 -21.65 -1.17
CA PRO A 238 18.04 -20.91 -2.19
C PRO A 238 17.25 -20.67 -3.46
N ILE A 239 17.59 -19.61 -4.21
CA ILE A 239 17.02 -19.38 -5.53
C ILE A 239 17.43 -20.55 -6.42
N GLY A 240 16.52 -21.48 -6.64
CA GLY A 240 16.66 -22.62 -7.54
C GLY A 240 16.19 -22.27 -8.95
N LEU A 241 16.44 -23.17 -9.89
CA LEU A 241 16.13 -22.99 -11.32
C LEU A 241 14.61 -22.94 -11.64
N GLU A 242 13.75 -23.13 -10.65
CA GLU A 242 12.28 -23.26 -10.83
C GLU A 242 11.55 -21.94 -10.57
N ASN A 243 12.29 -20.82 -10.51
CA ASN A 243 11.79 -19.65 -9.85
C ASN A 243 11.02 -18.71 -10.75
N HIS A 244 9.81 -18.49 -10.35
CA HIS A 244 8.98 -17.37 -10.78
C HIS A 244 9.58 -16.00 -10.41
N PHE A 245 10.70 -15.94 -9.68
CA PHE A 245 11.43 -14.72 -9.31
C PHE A 245 12.46 -14.37 -10.39
N LEU A 246 12.00 -14.24 -11.63
CA LEU A 246 12.84 -13.89 -12.77
C LEU A 246 12.95 -12.38 -12.90
N PRO A 247 14.16 -11.82 -13.20
CA PRO A 247 14.36 -10.38 -13.32
C PRO A 247 13.33 -9.70 -14.23
N GLU A 248 13.00 -10.31 -15.37
CA GLU A 248 12.08 -9.74 -16.35
C GLU A 248 10.63 -9.67 -15.79
N VAL A 249 10.24 -10.68 -15.00
CA VAL A 249 8.90 -10.73 -14.39
C VAL A 249 8.79 -9.72 -13.25
N VAL A 250 9.85 -9.62 -12.44
CA VAL A 250 9.93 -8.63 -11.34
C VAL A 250 9.95 -7.22 -11.92
N THR A 251 10.76 -6.96 -12.95
CA THR A 251 10.79 -5.65 -13.63
C THR A 251 9.44 -5.27 -14.20
N LEU A 252 8.74 -6.21 -14.85
CA LEU A 252 7.39 -5.97 -15.39
C LEU A 252 6.39 -5.59 -14.27
N ALA A 253 6.42 -6.31 -13.15
CA ALA A 253 5.57 -6.00 -12.00
C ALA A 253 5.87 -4.60 -11.43
N PHE A 254 7.15 -4.24 -11.34
CA PHE A 254 7.55 -2.91 -10.89
C PHE A 254 7.13 -1.80 -11.86
N VAL A 255 7.25 -2.00 -13.18
CA VAL A 255 6.76 -1.02 -14.16
C VAL A 255 5.25 -0.76 -13.96
N ARG A 256 4.47 -1.81 -13.77
CA ARG A 256 3.03 -1.69 -13.51
C ARG A 256 2.76 -0.95 -12.22
N MET A 257 3.43 -1.32 -11.13
CA MET A 257 3.34 -0.65 -9.82
C MET A 257 3.73 0.84 -9.93
N LEU A 258 4.83 1.18 -10.59
CA LEU A 258 5.27 2.56 -10.73
C LEU A 258 4.29 3.40 -11.55
N ARG A 259 3.69 2.85 -12.61
CA ARG A 259 2.66 3.54 -13.42
C ARG A 259 1.36 3.75 -12.65
N GLU A 260 0.97 2.76 -11.86
CA GLU A 260 -0.27 2.81 -11.07
C GLU A 260 -0.14 3.77 -9.91
N TYR A 261 0.90 3.65 -9.09
CA TYR A 261 1.04 4.39 -7.83
C TYR A 261 1.84 5.68 -7.93
N ARG A 262 2.57 5.90 -9.02
CA ARG A 262 3.22 7.17 -9.40
C ARG A 262 4.11 7.80 -8.31
N PRO A 263 5.08 7.08 -7.74
CA PRO A 263 6.01 7.66 -6.79
C PRO A 263 7.01 8.59 -7.48
N LEU A 264 7.32 9.74 -6.87
CA LEU A 264 8.37 10.64 -7.36
C LEU A 264 9.75 10.07 -7.04
N VAL A 265 9.94 9.54 -5.85
CA VAL A 265 11.18 8.93 -5.38
C VAL A 265 10.95 7.47 -5.00
N VAL A 266 11.89 6.61 -5.41
CA VAL A 266 11.90 5.20 -5.02
C VAL A 266 13.17 4.91 -4.24
N VAL A 267 13.06 4.14 -3.16
CA VAL A 267 14.19 3.69 -2.33
C VAL A 267 14.18 2.18 -2.26
N SER A 268 15.31 1.51 -2.46
CA SER A 268 15.41 0.05 -2.44
C SER A 268 16.79 -0.44 -2.02
N HIS A 269 17.03 -1.73 -2.15
CA HIS A 269 18.20 -2.48 -1.73
C HIS A 269 19.50 -2.13 -2.43
N ASP A 270 20.63 -2.56 -1.83
CA ASP A 270 21.95 -2.58 -2.47
C ASP A 270 21.96 -3.56 -3.67
N LEU A 271 22.64 -3.15 -4.77
CA LEU A 271 22.87 -4.03 -5.92
C LEU A 271 23.66 -5.31 -5.58
N ASN A 272 24.46 -5.27 -4.49
CA ASN A 272 25.15 -6.44 -3.98
C ASN A 272 24.27 -7.30 -3.06
N GLY A 273 23.04 -6.86 -2.74
CA GLY A 273 22.06 -7.55 -1.90
C GLY A 273 22.46 -7.57 -0.43
N GLU A 274 23.02 -6.49 0.10
CA GLU A 274 23.57 -6.32 1.45
C GLU A 274 24.56 -7.46 1.80
N TYR A 275 24.09 -8.52 2.44
CA TYR A 275 24.91 -9.71 2.73
C TYR A 275 24.97 -10.73 1.56
N GLY A 276 24.66 -10.29 0.33
CA GLY A 276 24.71 -11.12 -0.87
C GLY A 276 23.40 -11.84 -1.20
N HIS A 277 22.27 -11.44 -0.59
CA HIS A 277 20.97 -12.09 -0.79
C HIS A 277 20.53 -12.02 -2.26
N PRO A 278 20.26 -13.16 -2.92
CA PRO A 278 19.98 -13.17 -4.36
C PRO A 278 18.70 -12.41 -4.73
N GLN A 279 17.63 -12.48 -3.93
CA GLN A 279 16.38 -11.76 -4.23
C GLN A 279 16.57 -10.25 -4.08
N HIS A 280 17.36 -9.75 -3.10
CA HIS A 280 17.69 -8.33 -2.99
C HIS A 280 18.41 -7.82 -4.24
N LYS A 281 19.37 -8.61 -4.80
CA LYS A 281 20.08 -8.25 -6.04
C LYS A 281 19.14 -8.13 -7.22
N ILE A 282 18.18 -9.05 -7.34
CA ILE A 282 17.18 -9.00 -8.42
C ILE A 282 16.27 -7.79 -8.23
N VAL A 283 15.76 -7.56 -7.01
CA VAL A 283 14.88 -6.44 -6.71
C VAL A 283 15.56 -5.10 -6.99
N SER A 284 16.78 -4.89 -6.49
CA SER A 284 17.52 -3.64 -6.70
C SER A 284 17.84 -3.37 -8.18
N ALA A 285 18.26 -4.38 -8.94
CA ALA A 285 18.49 -4.22 -10.37
C ALA A 285 17.18 -3.97 -11.13
N SER A 286 16.14 -4.75 -10.85
CA SER A 286 14.84 -4.66 -11.52
C SER A 286 14.13 -3.33 -11.27
N ILE A 287 14.23 -2.74 -10.07
CA ILE A 287 13.58 -1.47 -9.79
C ILE A 287 14.25 -0.30 -10.51
N VAL A 288 15.58 -0.33 -10.66
CA VAL A 288 16.30 0.67 -11.46
C VAL A 288 15.89 0.60 -12.94
N ASP A 289 15.78 -0.61 -13.50
CA ASP A 289 15.31 -0.78 -14.86
C ASP A 289 13.85 -0.38 -15.02
N ALA A 290 13.00 -0.70 -14.04
CA ALA A 290 11.59 -0.32 -14.03
C ALA A 290 11.39 1.20 -14.02
N CYS A 291 12.23 1.96 -13.30
CA CYS A 291 12.17 3.43 -13.31
C CYS A 291 12.39 4.02 -14.72
N ARG A 292 13.27 3.41 -15.52
CA ARG A 292 13.48 3.82 -16.93
C ARG A 292 12.30 3.39 -17.81
N LEU A 293 11.86 2.13 -17.65
CA LEU A 293 10.84 1.52 -18.51
C LEU A 293 9.41 2.02 -18.21
N ALA A 294 9.14 2.52 -17.03
CA ALA A 294 7.83 3.11 -16.69
C ALA A 294 7.54 4.37 -17.52
N ALA A 295 8.57 5.10 -17.96
CA ALA A 295 8.46 6.25 -18.84
C ALA A 295 8.35 5.89 -20.34
N ASP A 296 8.62 4.63 -20.72
CA ASP A 296 8.57 4.16 -22.12
C ASP A 296 7.16 3.67 -22.48
N PRO A 297 6.41 4.36 -23.36
CA PRO A 297 5.05 3.95 -23.74
C PRO A 297 5.02 2.64 -24.56
N THR A 298 6.16 2.16 -25.04
CA THR A 298 6.24 0.92 -25.83
C THR A 298 6.42 -0.32 -24.95
N TYR A 299 6.88 -0.16 -23.71
CA TYR A 299 7.04 -1.26 -22.77
C TYR A 299 5.71 -1.54 -22.06
N ASP A 300 5.32 -2.81 -21.97
CA ASP A 300 4.05 -3.29 -21.41
C ASP A 300 2.84 -2.40 -21.78
N ARG A 301 2.40 -2.57 -23.03
CA ARG A 301 1.31 -1.81 -23.61
C ARG A 301 0.03 -1.83 -22.75
N SER A 302 -0.25 -2.96 -22.10
CA SER A 302 -1.44 -3.11 -21.26
C SER A 302 -1.45 -2.13 -20.09
N SER A 303 -0.36 -2.01 -19.33
CA SER A 303 -0.30 -1.05 -18.23
C SER A 303 -0.20 0.41 -18.72
N TYR A 304 0.40 0.62 -19.91
CA TYR A 304 0.39 1.94 -20.53
C TYR A 304 -1.03 2.40 -20.91
N GLU A 305 -1.84 1.52 -21.51
CA GLU A 305 -3.23 1.82 -21.85
C GLU A 305 -4.09 2.08 -20.61
N GLN A 306 -3.78 1.43 -19.50
CA GLN A 306 -4.54 1.57 -18.24
C GLN A 306 -4.11 2.80 -17.43
N PHE A 307 -2.82 3.05 -17.28
CA PHE A 307 -2.27 4.03 -16.33
C PHE A 307 -1.49 5.17 -17.00
N GLY A 308 -1.12 5.04 -18.29
CA GLY A 308 -0.18 5.93 -18.96
C GLY A 308 1.27 5.63 -18.61
N THR A 309 2.18 6.55 -18.96
CA THR A 309 3.57 6.51 -18.53
C THR A 309 3.75 7.21 -17.18
N TRP A 310 4.82 6.83 -16.47
CA TRP A 310 5.26 7.55 -15.29
C TRP A 310 6.76 7.78 -15.30
N GLU A 311 7.19 8.99 -14.96
CA GLU A 311 8.60 9.37 -14.81
C GLU A 311 8.95 9.48 -13.33
N VAL A 312 9.66 8.47 -12.81
CA VAL A 312 10.27 8.52 -11.48
C VAL A 312 11.38 9.57 -11.51
N LYS A 313 11.40 10.49 -10.56
CA LYS A 313 12.39 11.56 -10.51
C LYS A 313 13.74 11.07 -10.01
N LYS A 314 13.74 10.23 -8.97
CA LYS A 314 14.94 9.64 -8.39
C LYS A 314 14.70 8.21 -7.92
N CYS A 315 15.70 7.35 -8.12
CA CYS A 315 15.77 6.03 -7.51
C CYS A 315 17.05 5.91 -6.72
N TYR A 316 16.92 5.80 -5.41
CA TYR A 316 18.02 5.59 -4.48
C TYR A 316 18.13 4.13 -4.10
N LEU A 317 19.35 3.65 -3.99
CA LEU A 317 19.64 2.31 -3.49
C LEU A 317 20.51 2.41 -2.22
N HIS A 318 20.25 1.51 -1.30
CA HIS A 318 21.06 1.33 -0.10
C HIS A 318 22.51 1.06 -0.51
N LEU A 319 23.46 1.76 0.11
CA LEU A 319 24.90 1.65 -0.11
C LEU A 319 25.41 1.87 -1.55
N TYR A 320 24.56 2.36 -2.47
CA TYR A 320 25.02 2.64 -3.84
C TYR A 320 26.11 3.72 -3.83
N PRO A 321 27.23 3.53 -4.56
CA PRO A 321 28.42 4.37 -4.37
C PRO A 321 28.34 5.76 -5.01
N GLU A 322 27.40 6.01 -5.93
CA GLU A 322 27.31 7.27 -6.65
C GLU A 322 26.25 8.19 -6.04
N ASN A 323 26.52 9.51 -6.05
CA ASN A 323 25.58 10.53 -5.58
C ASN A 323 24.96 10.18 -4.21
N GLN A 324 25.84 9.79 -3.29
CA GLN A 324 25.43 9.40 -1.93
C GLN A 324 25.02 10.60 -1.10
N PHE A 325 24.00 10.38 -0.26
CA PHE A 325 23.74 11.20 0.91
C PHE A 325 23.57 10.32 2.16
N GLU A 326 23.80 10.93 3.31
CA GLU A 326 23.65 10.26 4.60
C GLU A 326 22.58 10.99 5.41
N MET A 327 21.56 10.25 5.84
CA MET A 327 20.52 10.80 6.72
C MET A 327 21.04 10.92 8.14
N ASP A 328 20.67 12.01 8.84
CA ASP A 328 20.90 12.12 10.28
C ASP A 328 19.88 11.27 11.05
N MET A 329 20.27 10.02 11.33
CA MET A 329 19.44 9.06 12.05
C MET A 329 19.33 9.35 13.56
N ASN A 330 20.13 10.29 14.08
CA ASN A 330 20.20 10.63 15.50
C ASN A 330 19.43 11.92 15.83
N LYS A 331 18.85 12.58 14.84
CA LYS A 331 18.00 13.76 15.05
C LYS A 331 16.70 13.34 15.75
N PRO A 332 16.33 13.99 16.87
CA PRO A 332 15.04 13.76 17.51
C PRO A 332 13.88 14.15 16.59
N LEU A 333 12.86 13.28 16.49
CA LEU A 333 11.66 13.46 15.67
C LEU A 333 10.48 13.83 16.58
N ALA A 334 9.82 14.94 16.30
CA ALA A 334 8.68 15.43 17.07
C ALA A 334 7.48 14.48 16.94
N ALA A 335 7.27 13.93 15.74
CA ALA A 335 6.24 12.94 15.45
C ALA A 335 6.32 11.68 16.34
N PHE A 336 7.51 11.40 16.91
CA PHE A 336 7.75 10.24 17.78
C PHE A 336 8.09 10.61 19.21
N GLY A 337 7.67 11.81 19.67
CA GLY A 337 7.93 12.28 21.03
C GLY A 337 9.40 12.48 21.37
N GLY A 338 10.23 12.76 20.37
CA GLY A 338 11.66 12.99 20.52
C GLY A 338 12.53 11.74 20.34
N ARG A 339 11.98 10.56 20.05
CA ARG A 339 12.76 9.41 19.61
C ARG A 339 13.44 9.73 18.26
N THR A 340 14.62 9.19 18.05
CA THR A 340 15.38 9.34 16.80
C THR A 340 14.87 8.35 15.74
N ALA A 341 15.16 8.61 14.46
CA ALA A 341 14.81 7.67 13.39
C ALA A 341 15.45 6.29 13.58
N LEU A 342 16.66 6.22 14.14
CA LEU A 342 17.33 4.96 14.46
C LEU A 342 16.60 4.17 15.57
N GLU A 343 16.17 4.86 16.62
CA GLU A 343 15.38 4.23 17.69
C GLU A 343 14.05 3.71 17.16
N VAL A 344 13.34 4.50 16.35
CA VAL A 344 12.08 4.09 15.72
C VAL A 344 12.27 2.86 14.82
N ALA A 345 13.30 2.84 13.97
CA ALA A 345 13.61 1.69 13.11
C ALA A 345 13.92 0.43 13.94
N ARG A 346 14.64 0.57 15.05
CA ARG A 346 14.94 -0.54 15.97
C ARG A 346 13.67 -1.07 16.66
N ASP A 347 12.79 -0.17 17.12
CA ASP A 347 11.52 -0.55 17.74
C ASP A 347 10.58 -1.23 16.73
N ALA A 348 10.56 -0.74 15.49
CA ALA A 348 9.83 -1.35 14.38
C ALA A 348 10.35 -2.75 14.05
N PHE A 349 11.67 -2.94 14.01
CA PHE A 349 12.26 -4.27 13.82
C PHE A 349 11.87 -5.25 14.94
N GLN A 350 11.68 -4.80 16.19
CA GLN A 350 11.19 -5.66 17.27
C GLN A 350 9.78 -6.20 17.04
N LYS A 351 8.99 -5.62 16.11
CA LYS A 351 7.68 -6.18 15.74
C LYS A 351 7.83 -7.45 14.88
N HIS A 352 8.95 -7.61 14.19
CA HIS A 352 9.28 -8.81 13.39
C HIS A 352 9.81 -9.95 14.28
N ARG A 353 8.98 -10.39 15.23
CA ARG A 353 9.36 -11.38 16.27
C ARG A 353 9.89 -12.69 15.71
N SER A 354 9.40 -13.12 14.54
CA SER A 354 9.90 -14.29 13.85
C SER A 354 11.34 -14.15 13.36
N GLN A 355 11.87 -12.91 13.28
CA GLN A 355 13.19 -12.57 12.75
C GLN A 355 14.17 -12.08 13.83
N THR A 356 13.70 -11.59 14.98
CA THR A 356 14.53 -10.97 16.03
C THR A 356 15.46 -11.94 16.78
N GLY A 357 15.30 -13.24 16.62
CA GLY A 357 16.20 -14.25 17.24
C GLY A 357 17.48 -14.56 16.45
N GLY A 358 17.67 -13.95 15.27
CA GLY A 358 18.77 -14.20 14.35
C GLY A 358 19.95 -13.23 14.49
N ALA A 359 20.80 -13.23 13.46
CA ALA A 359 21.96 -12.33 13.36
C ALA A 359 21.59 -10.94 12.81
N HIS A 360 20.33 -10.70 12.45
CA HIS A 360 19.87 -9.45 11.85
C HIS A 360 19.54 -8.43 12.94
N TYR A 361 19.95 -7.20 12.71
CA TYR A 361 19.65 -6.03 13.54
C TYR A 361 19.81 -4.75 12.72
N VAL A 362 19.15 -3.68 13.14
CA VAL A 362 19.26 -2.36 12.49
C VAL A 362 20.62 -1.75 12.80
N HIS A 363 21.44 -1.61 11.76
CA HIS A 363 22.78 -1.05 11.86
C HIS A 363 22.74 0.47 11.92
N ASP A 364 23.48 1.06 12.85
CA ASP A 364 23.80 2.48 12.83
C ASP A 364 24.92 2.78 11.79
N GLU A 365 25.36 4.02 11.74
CA GLU A 365 26.38 4.52 10.81
C GLU A 365 27.74 3.79 10.86
N THR A 366 28.01 3.07 11.96
CA THR A 366 29.26 2.32 12.17
C THR A 366 29.16 0.85 11.75
N GLY A 367 27.96 0.38 11.42
CA GLY A 367 27.70 -1.01 11.04
C GLY A 367 28.10 -1.35 9.61
N LEU A 368 27.99 -2.62 9.24
CA LEU A 368 28.28 -3.11 7.88
C LEU A 368 27.24 -2.66 6.85
N TYR A 369 25.99 -2.50 7.30
CA TYR A 369 24.84 -2.12 6.47
C TYR A 369 24.13 -0.92 7.11
N PRO A 370 24.77 0.27 7.17
CA PRO A 370 24.24 1.42 7.88
C PRO A 370 22.98 1.95 7.18
N VAL A 371 21.87 2.01 7.91
CA VAL A 371 20.54 2.36 7.35
C VAL A 371 20.43 3.80 6.85
N ASN A 372 21.45 4.63 7.10
CA ASN A 372 21.45 6.06 6.77
C ASN A 372 22.07 6.38 5.41
N ARG A 373 22.71 5.42 4.73
CA ARG A 373 23.51 5.68 3.53
C ARG A 373 22.80 5.21 2.27
N LEU A 374 22.44 6.17 1.41
CA LEU A 374 21.73 5.94 0.15
C LEU A 374 22.48 6.62 -1.00
N GLY A 375 22.50 6.00 -2.18
CA GLY A 375 23.07 6.59 -3.39
C GLY A 375 22.06 6.55 -4.55
N MET A 376 22.10 7.56 -5.43
CA MET A 376 21.17 7.67 -6.56
C MET A 376 21.65 6.84 -7.75
N ALA A 377 20.94 5.74 -8.02
CA ALA A 377 21.21 4.84 -9.14
C ALA A 377 20.51 5.26 -10.45
N TYR A 378 19.43 6.03 -10.33
CA TYR A 378 18.71 6.60 -11.48
C TYR A 378 18.10 7.94 -11.07
N GLY A 379 18.10 8.91 -12.01
CA GLY A 379 17.42 10.19 -11.81
C GLY A 379 17.20 10.92 -13.11
N THR A 380 16.13 11.71 -13.17
CA THR A 380 15.83 12.69 -14.23
C THR A 380 16.09 14.13 -13.77
N VAL A 381 16.48 14.27 -12.51
CA VAL A 381 16.95 15.52 -11.88
C VAL A 381 18.24 15.25 -11.10
N ASP A 382 18.97 16.30 -10.72
CA ASP A 382 20.19 16.16 -9.94
C ASP A 382 19.93 15.58 -8.54
N ALA A 383 20.89 14.84 -8.00
CA ALA A 383 20.73 14.16 -6.72
C ALA A 383 20.48 15.14 -5.55
N GLY A 384 21.30 16.18 -5.45
CA GLY A 384 21.27 17.06 -4.28
C GLY A 384 21.93 16.44 -3.04
N SER A 385 21.60 16.96 -1.88
CA SER A 385 22.11 16.55 -0.57
C SER A 385 21.07 15.84 0.29
N ASP A 386 19.83 15.74 -0.19
CA ASP A 386 18.70 15.11 0.49
C ASP A 386 17.79 14.40 -0.52
N LEU A 387 16.90 13.55 -0.02
CA LEU A 387 16.02 12.67 -0.79
C LEU A 387 15.23 13.43 -1.85
N PHE A 388 14.67 14.59 -1.49
CA PHE A 388 13.75 15.36 -2.33
C PHE A 388 14.36 16.61 -2.99
N ASP A 389 15.63 16.88 -2.76
CA ASP A 389 16.31 18.02 -3.40
C ASP A 389 16.13 18.01 -4.92
N ASN A 390 16.01 19.20 -5.53
CA ASN A 390 15.88 19.41 -6.98
C ASN A 390 14.61 18.81 -7.63
N ILE A 391 13.63 18.35 -6.85
CA ILE A 391 12.29 18.01 -7.36
C ILE A 391 11.42 19.27 -7.23
N ASP A 392 10.66 19.59 -8.31
CA ASP A 392 9.70 20.71 -8.28
C ASP A 392 8.67 20.47 -7.16
N PRO A 393 8.56 21.39 -6.18
CA PRO A 393 7.64 21.22 -5.06
C PRO A 393 6.17 21.05 -5.46
N THR A 394 5.75 21.56 -6.62
CA THR A 394 4.38 21.43 -7.10
C THR A 394 4.01 20.01 -7.54
N LEU A 395 5.00 19.12 -7.70
CA LEU A 395 4.78 17.72 -8.06
C LEU A 395 4.44 16.84 -6.84
N PHE A 396 4.76 17.30 -5.63
CA PHE A 396 4.51 16.51 -4.44
C PHE A 396 3.02 16.29 -4.18
N ALA A 397 2.64 15.08 -3.83
CA ALA A 397 1.29 14.74 -3.38
C ALA A 397 0.94 15.48 -2.07
N SER A 398 1.95 15.80 -1.26
CA SER A 398 1.85 16.61 -0.04
C SER A 398 1.77 18.12 -0.29
N TYR A 399 1.93 18.58 -1.54
CA TYR A 399 1.92 20.01 -1.87
C TYR A 399 0.57 20.65 -1.57
N ILE A 400 0.57 21.68 -0.73
CA ILE A 400 -0.57 22.55 -0.47
C ILE A 400 -0.31 23.88 -1.20
N PRO A 401 -1.09 24.20 -2.25
CA PRO A 401 -0.94 25.49 -2.94
C PRO A 401 -1.11 26.65 -1.95
N PRO A 402 -0.30 27.72 -2.05
CA PRO A 402 -0.54 28.92 -1.25
C PRO A 402 -1.97 29.42 -1.53
N GLU A 403 -2.71 29.76 -0.46
CA GLU A 403 -4.06 30.34 -0.62
C GLU A 403 -3.98 31.51 -1.61
N SER A 404 -4.75 31.41 -2.68
CA SER A 404 -4.85 32.51 -3.64
C SER A 404 -5.37 33.72 -2.87
N THR A 405 -4.53 34.77 -2.75
CA THR A 405 -5.01 36.06 -2.25
C THR A 405 -6.23 36.44 -3.08
N PRO A 406 -7.41 36.72 -2.48
CA PRO A 406 -8.59 37.02 -3.24
C PRO A 406 -8.27 38.20 -4.18
N GLU A 407 -8.47 37.97 -5.47
CA GLU A 407 -8.31 39.00 -6.48
C GLU A 407 -9.17 40.20 -6.07
N PRO A 408 -8.62 41.44 -6.01
CA PRO A 408 -9.42 42.60 -5.65
C PRO A 408 -10.62 42.65 -6.58
N ALA A 409 -11.81 42.74 -5.99
CA ALA A 409 -13.08 42.77 -6.73
C ALA A 409 -13.01 43.76 -7.85
N PRO A 410 -13.39 43.41 -9.09
CA PRO A 410 -13.31 44.33 -10.24
C PRO A 410 -14.15 45.56 -9.95
N GLU A 411 -13.51 46.72 -10.09
CA GLU A 411 -14.13 48.04 -9.99
C GLU A 411 -15.28 48.14 -11.00
N GLN A 412 -16.49 48.35 -10.51
CA GLN A 412 -17.71 48.40 -11.35
C GLN A 412 -17.56 49.48 -12.41
N THR A 413 -17.17 49.10 -13.62
CA THR A 413 -17.22 49.94 -14.80
C THR A 413 -18.67 50.06 -15.25
N GLN A 414 -19.19 51.29 -15.31
CA GLN A 414 -20.54 51.61 -15.75
C GLN A 414 -20.79 51.08 -17.18
N GLU A 415 -21.93 50.43 -17.39
CA GLU A 415 -22.39 49.91 -18.67
C GLU A 415 -22.50 50.97 -19.75
N PRO A 416 -21.97 50.79 -20.96
CA PRO A 416 -22.34 51.57 -22.12
C PRO A 416 -23.60 50.99 -22.79
N THR A 417 -24.51 51.87 -23.12
CA THR A 417 -25.82 51.72 -23.77
C THR A 417 -25.75 50.82 -25.01
N SER A 418 -26.71 49.92 -25.16
CA SER A 418 -26.87 48.93 -26.22
C SER A 418 -27.07 49.53 -27.62
N VAL A 419 -26.32 49.01 -28.61
CA VAL A 419 -26.56 49.17 -30.05
C VAL A 419 -27.06 47.81 -30.61
N PRO A 420 -28.08 47.75 -31.47
CA PRO A 420 -28.63 46.50 -31.95
C PRO A 420 -27.74 45.81 -32.98
N THR A 421 -27.41 44.55 -32.75
CA THR A 421 -26.61 43.73 -33.65
C THR A 421 -27.46 42.93 -34.62
N GLN A 422 -27.09 42.97 -35.89
CA GLN A 422 -27.67 42.20 -36.97
C GLN A 422 -27.31 40.70 -36.87
N LYS A 423 -28.26 39.85 -37.29
CA LYS A 423 -28.21 38.40 -37.33
C LYS A 423 -27.20 37.91 -38.39
N PRO A 424 -26.27 36.98 -38.07
CA PRO A 424 -25.41 36.34 -39.07
C PRO A 424 -26.12 35.24 -39.84
N ALA A 425 -25.72 35.10 -41.11
CA ALA A 425 -26.23 34.10 -42.06
C ALA A 425 -25.68 32.70 -41.78
N VAL A 426 -26.52 31.70 -42.11
CA VAL A 426 -26.25 30.26 -42.00
C VAL A 426 -25.21 29.80 -43.05
N VAL A 427 -24.17 29.09 -42.64
CA VAL A 427 -23.20 28.40 -43.51
C VAL A 427 -23.57 26.90 -43.55
N PRO A 428 -23.61 26.24 -44.71
CA PRO A 428 -24.00 24.84 -44.82
C PRO A 428 -22.88 23.87 -44.39
N THR A 429 -23.29 22.82 -43.67
CA THR A 429 -22.47 21.74 -43.20
C THR A 429 -22.04 20.83 -44.36
N ALA A 430 -20.74 20.48 -44.41
CA ALA A 430 -20.19 19.50 -45.34
C ALA A 430 -20.43 18.08 -44.88
N GLU A 431 -20.68 17.19 -45.83
CA GLU A 431 -20.97 15.78 -45.72
C GLU A 431 -19.71 14.97 -45.31
N PRO A 432 -19.79 13.89 -44.49
CA PRO A 432 -18.65 13.10 -44.08
C PRO A 432 -18.20 12.12 -45.17
N ALA A 433 -16.88 11.92 -45.27
CA ALA A 433 -16.22 11.01 -46.18
C ALA A 433 -16.36 9.53 -45.74
N PRO A 434 -16.34 8.56 -46.68
CA PRO A 434 -16.57 7.15 -46.38
C PRO A 434 -15.40 6.42 -45.75
N ASP A 435 -15.73 5.42 -44.93
CA ASP A 435 -14.82 4.50 -44.21
C ASP A 435 -13.88 3.71 -45.14
N PRO A 436 -12.64 3.43 -44.72
CA PRO A 436 -11.72 2.58 -45.47
C PRO A 436 -12.00 1.09 -45.24
N THR A 437 -11.98 0.36 -46.33
CA THR A 437 -12.14 -1.10 -46.45
C THR A 437 -11.00 -1.87 -45.75
N PRO A 438 -11.26 -2.99 -45.08
CA PRO A 438 -10.23 -3.77 -44.37
C PRO A 438 -9.32 -4.56 -45.32
N VAL A 439 -8.01 -4.51 -45.02
CA VAL A 439 -6.96 -5.29 -45.69
C VAL A 439 -6.88 -6.69 -45.07
N PRO A 440 -6.73 -7.79 -45.84
CA PRO A 440 -6.68 -9.14 -45.29
C PRO A 440 -5.35 -9.45 -44.61
N THR A 441 -5.44 -10.00 -43.38
CA THR A 441 -4.30 -10.47 -42.59
C THR A 441 -3.82 -11.82 -43.13
N GLN A 442 -2.55 -11.91 -43.54
CA GLN A 442 -1.89 -13.18 -43.82
C GLN A 442 -1.41 -13.81 -42.49
N SER A 443 -1.87 -15.02 -42.23
CA SER A 443 -1.38 -15.88 -41.17
C SER A 443 -0.06 -16.52 -41.54
N SER A 444 1.01 -16.27 -40.79
CA SER A 444 2.27 -17.00 -40.89
C SER A 444 2.26 -18.17 -39.89
N GLU A 445 2.15 -19.38 -40.40
CA GLU A 445 2.40 -20.62 -39.64
C GLU A 445 3.90 -20.76 -39.36
N THR A 446 4.31 -20.68 -38.10
CA THR A 446 5.67 -21.05 -37.66
C THR A 446 5.71 -22.55 -37.36
N LYS A 447 6.42 -23.31 -38.16
CA LYS A 447 6.73 -24.72 -37.88
C LYS A 447 7.78 -24.81 -36.76
N THR A 448 7.37 -25.27 -35.60
CA THR A 448 8.24 -25.61 -34.47
C THR A 448 9.05 -26.89 -34.84
N GLY A 449 10.35 -26.77 -34.82
CA GLY A 449 11.27 -27.89 -35.13
C GLY A 449 11.38 -28.88 -33.98
N ALA A 450 11.51 -30.17 -34.31
CA ALA A 450 11.61 -31.27 -33.33
C ALA A 450 12.78 -31.13 -32.31
N LYS A 451 13.71 -30.21 -32.50
CA LYS A 451 14.83 -29.93 -31.60
C LYS A 451 14.42 -29.15 -30.37
N ASP A 452 13.33 -28.36 -30.44
CA ASP A 452 12.87 -27.48 -29.34
C ASP A 452 12.11 -28.26 -28.24
N ILE A 453 11.73 -29.52 -28.54
CA ILE A 453 11.01 -30.39 -27.59
C ILE A 453 11.97 -31.36 -26.87
N LEU A 454 13.07 -31.76 -27.51
CA LEU A 454 14.00 -32.77 -26.97
C LEU A 454 14.91 -32.23 -25.87
N LEU A 455 15.27 -30.97 -25.89
CA LEU A 455 16.21 -30.37 -24.96
C LEU A 455 15.60 -30.25 -23.53
N PRO A 456 14.36 -29.77 -23.33
CA PRO A 456 13.71 -29.73 -22.02
C PRO A 456 13.48 -31.09 -21.39
N ILE A 457 13.18 -32.13 -22.22
CA ILE A 457 12.98 -33.51 -21.73
C ILE A 457 14.31 -34.11 -21.23
N LEU A 458 15.42 -33.81 -21.89
CA LEU A 458 16.74 -34.28 -21.47
C LEU A 458 17.16 -33.64 -20.12
N TYR A 459 16.91 -32.37 -19.91
CA TYR A 459 17.18 -31.67 -18.63
C TYR A 459 16.32 -32.20 -17.48
N ALA A 460 15.05 -32.49 -17.72
CA ALA A 460 14.15 -33.06 -16.71
C ALA A 460 14.63 -34.46 -16.26
N LEU A 461 15.12 -35.29 -17.17
CA LEU A 461 15.66 -36.62 -16.84
C LEU A 461 16.97 -36.55 -16.04
N ILE A 462 17.85 -35.59 -16.34
CA ILE A 462 19.10 -35.38 -15.60
C ILE A 462 18.80 -34.88 -14.17
N GLY A 463 17.84 -33.97 -14.00
CA GLY A 463 17.41 -33.46 -12.70
C GLY A 463 16.86 -34.55 -11.79
N ALA A 464 16.03 -35.46 -12.33
CA ALA A 464 15.46 -36.59 -11.59
C ALA A 464 16.56 -37.59 -11.16
N ALA A 465 17.59 -37.82 -11.98
CA ALA A 465 18.71 -38.70 -11.63
C ALA A 465 19.55 -38.11 -10.47
N ILE A 466 19.82 -36.80 -10.49
CA ILE A 466 20.58 -36.12 -9.43
C ILE A 466 19.81 -36.13 -8.11
N ALA A 467 18.51 -35.85 -8.12
CA ALA A 467 17.66 -35.91 -6.92
C ALA A 467 17.64 -37.30 -6.31
N SER A 468 17.59 -38.36 -7.12
CA SER A 468 17.63 -39.75 -6.66
C SER A 468 18.96 -40.13 -5.99
N VAL A 469 20.09 -39.67 -6.54
CA VAL A 469 21.42 -39.88 -5.94
C VAL A 469 21.55 -39.12 -4.63
N CYS A 470 21.12 -37.88 -4.56
CA CYS A 470 21.13 -37.12 -3.30
C CYS A 470 20.28 -37.74 -2.23
N PHE A 471 19.09 -38.26 -2.56
CA PHE A 471 18.21 -38.95 -1.63
C PHE A 471 18.83 -40.25 -1.09
N LEU A 472 19.52 -41.00 -1.94
CA LEU A 472 20.23 -42.23 -1.53
C LEU A 472 21.43 -41.95 -0.63
N LEU A 473 22.17 -40.86 -0.89
CA LEU A 473 23.29 -40.41 -0.06
C LEU A 473 22.79 -39.91 1.31
N PHE A 474 21.67 -39.21 1.36
CA PHE A 474 21.06 -38.75 2.61
C PHE A 474 20.54 -39.90 3.46
N ARG A 475 19.94 -40.92 2.83
CA ARG A 475 19.52 -42.15 3.54
C ARG A 475 20.70 -42.98 4.10
N ARG A 476 21.85 -42.98 3.42
CA ARG A 476 23.07 -43.64 3.94
C ARG A 476 23.63 -42.94 5.17
N ARG A 477 23.59 -41.60 5.20
CA ARG A 477 24.11 -40.79 6.32
C ARG A 477 23.25 -40.86 7.60
N LYS A 478 22.01 -41.31 7.51
CA LYS A 478 21.13 -41.54 8.69
C LYS A 478 21.24 -42.97 9.26
N ARG A 479 22.05 -43.86 8.64
CA ARG A 479 22.24 -45.25 9.10
C ARG A 479 23.67 -45.52 9.60
N SER A 480 24.52 -44.53 9.61
CA SER A 480 25.80 -44.49 10.32
C SER A 480 25.71 -43.51 11.49
#